data_a8252ff62589d5028d5e82785ce6d255
#
_entry.id   a8252ff62589d5028d5e82785ce6d255
#
_cell.length_a   1.000
_cell.length_b   1.000
_cell.length_c   1.000
_cell.angle_alpha   90.00
_cell.angle_beta   90.00
_cell.angle_gamma   90.00
#
_symmetry.space_group_name_H-M   'P 1'
#
loop_
_entity.id
_entity.type
_entity.pdbx_description
1 polymer ?
#
loop_
_entity_poly.entity_id
_entity_poly.type
_entity_poly.pdbx_seq_one_letter_code
_entity_poly.pdbx_strand_id
1 'polypeptide(L)'
;KVGDIVSAETHIICGECEFCLRGEGHICENTKIIGVDTDGCFAEYVKIPAMNCFVNSKDANPLHLSVQEPLGNAVHTMGHFPIEGKDVVVVGCGPIGLMGVNVAKAYKAKK
;
A
#
# COMPACT_ATOMS: atom_id res chain seq x y z
N LYS A 1 16.54 -3.71 9.85
CA LYS A 1 17.89 -4.23 10.20
C LYS A 1 18.32 -5.25 9.16
N VAL A 2 19.64 -5.52 9.04
CA VAL A 2 20.12 -6.59 8.16
C VAL A 2 19.48 -7.92 8.58
N GLY A 3 18.91 -8.66 7.60
CA GLY A 3 18.19 -9.91 7.84
C GLY A 3 16.69 -9.76 8.08
N ASP A 4 16.15 -8.55 8.10
CA ASP A 4 14.70 -8.34 8.15
C ASP A 4 14.06 -8.67 6.79
N ILE A 5 12.87 -9.27 6.83
CA ILE A 5 12.00 -9.42 5.66
C ILE A 5 11.15 -8.18 5.57
N VAL A 6 11.18 -7.49 4.43
CA VAL A 6 10.47 -6.23 4.25
C VAL A 6 9.58 -6.26 3.02
N SER A 7 8.47 -5.54 3.08
CA SER A 7 7.70 -5.08 1.93
C SER A 7 7.86 -3.58 1.82
N ALA A 8 7.69 -3.01 0.64
CA ALA A 8 7.89 -1.60 0.42
C ALA A 8 6.65 -0.92 -0.14
N GLU A 9 6.40 0.30 0.33
CA GLU A 9 5.53 1.26 -0.33
C GLU A 9 6.26 1.86 -1.53
N THR A 10 5.61 1.88 -2.68
CA THR A 10 6.23 2.32 -3.93
C THR A 10 6.35 3.83 -4.07
N HIS A 11 5.54 4.61 -3.33
CA HIS A 11 5.52 6.06 -3.40
C HIS A 11 6.52 6.68 -2.43
N ILE A 12 7.61 7.22 -2.96
CA ILE A 12 8.60 7.97 -2.17
C ILE A 12 8.13 9.42 -2.08
N ILE A 13 7.77 9.87 -0.89
CA ILE A 13 7.31 11.22 -0.61
C ILE A 13 8.49 12.15 -0.28
N CYS A 14 8.36 13.46 -0.54
CA CYS A 14 9.44 14.40 -0.26
C CYS A 14 9.60 14.77 1.22
N GLY A 15 8.55 14.63 2.03
CA GLY A 15 8.57 14.95 3.46
C GLY A 15 8.50 16.45 3.80
N GLU A 16 8.54 17.36 2.81
CA GLU A 16 8.68 18.81 3.04
C GLU A 16 7.59 19.67 2.39
N CYS A 17 6.81 19.15 1.43
CA CYS A 17 5.69 19.90 0.85
C CYS A 17 4.53 20.02 1.84
N GLU A 18 3.61 20.94 1.56
CA GLU A 18 2.46 21.21 2.41
C GLU A 18 1.67 19.94 2.77
N PHE A 19 1.41 19.07 1.79
CA PHE A 19 0.70 17.80 2.01
C PHE A 19 1.47 16.85 2.93
N CYS A 20 2.77 16.72 2.72
CA CYS A 20 3.61 15.87 3.58
C CYS A 20 3.62 16.38 5.03
N LEU A 21 3.73 17.71 5.22
CA LEU A 21 3.75 18.32 6.55
C LEU A 21 2.42 18.17 7.29
N ARG A 22 1.31 18.03 6.57
CA ARG A 22 -0.02 17.73 7.14
C ARG A 22 -0.29 16.24 7.36
N GLY A 23 0.67 15.36 7.01
CA GLY A 23 0.48 13.91 7.09
C GLY A 23 -0.28 13.30 5.88
N GLU A 24 -0.50 14.07 4.83
CA GLU A 24 -1.19 13.69 3.60
C GLU A 24 -0.19 13.28 2.50
N GLY A 25 0.85 12.52 2.88
CA GLY A 25 1.94 12.13 1.97
C GLY A 25 1.48 11.38 0.71
N HIS A 26 0.31 10.73 0.75
CA HIS A 26 -0.28 10.04 -0.40
C HIS A 26 -0.66 10.99 -1.56
N ILE A 27 -0.73 12.29 -1.34
CA ILE A 27 -0.92 13.34 -2.36
C ILE A 27 0.28 14.29 -2.42
N CYS A 28 1.48 13.81 -2.10
CA CYS A 28 2.71 14.58 -2.18
C CYS A 28 2.94 15.11 -3.60
N GLU A 29 3.23 16.41 -3.74
CA GLU A 29 3.47 17.07 -5.04
C GLU A 29 4.75 16.58 -5.73
N ASN A 30 5.71 16.10 -4.95
CA ASN A 30 7.02 15.65 -5.42
C ASN A 30 7.19 14.14 -5.27
N THR A 31 6.09 13.39 -5.35
CA THR A 31 6.14 11.91 -5.27
C THR A 31 7.01 11.33 -6.38
N LYS A 32 7.88 10.39 -6.01
CA LYS A 32 8.62 9.54 -6.95
C LYS A 32 8.17 8.10 -6.79
N ILE A 33 7.94 7.40 -7.90
CA ILE A 33 7.47 6.03 -7.91
C ILE A 33 8.63 5.09 -8.18
N ILE A 34 8.85 4.12 -7.30
CA ILE A 34 9.85 3.06 -7.46
C ILE A 34 9.51 2.24 -8.71
N GLY A 35 10.46 2.09 -9.61
CA GLY A 35 10.27 1.40 -10.88
C GLY A 35 9.78 2.29 -12.04
N VAL A 36 9.47 3.58 -11.77
CA VAL A 36 9.07 4.58 -12.78
C VAL A 36 10.04 5.75 -12.75
N ASP A 37 10.14 6.46 -11.63
CA ASP A 37 11.00 7.63 -11.45
C ASP A 37 12.36 7.28 -10.87
N THR A 38 12.48 6.10 -10.28
CA THR A 38 13.71 5.53 -9.73
C THR A 38 13.82 4.06 -10.14
N ASP A 39 15.00 3.45 -9.93
CA ASP A 39 15.21 2.03 -10.19
C ASP A 39 14.21 1.16 -9.43
N GLY A 40 13.71 0.12 -10.10
CA GLY A 40 12.70 -0.79 -9.58
C GLY A 40 13.25 -2.12 -9.08
N CYS A 41 12.33 -3.04 -8.75
CA CYS A 41 12.63 -4.31 -8.09
C CYS A 41 12.93 -5.47 -9.08
N PHE A 42 12.94 -5.25 -10.39
CA PHE A 42 13.37 -6.26 -11.37
C PHE A 42 14.91 -6.36 -11.42
N ALA A 43 15.52 -6.65 -10.27
CA ALA A 43 16.95 -6.74 -10.07
C ALA A 43 17.27 -7.63 -8.86
N GLU A 44 18.52 -8.06 -8.74
CA GLU A 44 19.01 -8.80 -7.56
C GLU A 44 19.04 -7.93 -6.31
N TYR A 45 19.22 -6.61 -6.48
CA TYR A 45 19.26 -5.61 -5.41
C TYR A 45 18.47 -4.38 -5.82
N VAL A 46 17.81 -3.76 -4.84
CA VAL A 46 17.11 -2.47 -5.01
C VAL A 46 17.42 -1.56 -3.84
N LYS A 47 17.57 -0.25 -4.14
CA LYS A 47 17.74 0.77 -3.12
C LYS A 47 16.39 1.44 -2.83
N ILE A 48 15.91 1.30 -1.60
CA ILE A 48 14.63 1.83 -1.14
C ILE A 48 14.86 2.67 0.12
N PRO A 49 14.22 3.86 0.28
CA PRO A 49 14.26 4.61 1.53
C PRO A 49 13.71 3.77 2.69
N ALA A 50 14.38 3.81 3.84
CA ALA A 50 13.98 3.01 5.00
C ALA A 50 12.54 3.32 5.48
N MET A 51 12.08 4.56 5.29
CA MET A 51 10.71 4.96 5.64
C MET A 51 9.63 4.28 4.78
N ASN A 52 9.99 3.81 3.59
CA ASN A 52 9.10 3.07 2.71
C ASN A 52 9.07 1.56 3.02
N CYS A 53 9.91 1.08 3.95
CA CYS A 53 10.02 -0.35 4.26
C CYS A 53 9.19 -0.72 5.49
N PHE A 54 8.34 -1.73 5.34
CA PHE A 54 7.58 -2.34 6.42
C PHE A 54 8.19 -3.69 6.78
N VAL A 55 8.60 -3.84 8.04
CA VAL A 55 9.17 -5.10 8.53
C VAL A 55 8.06 -6.12 8.76
N ASN A 56 8.21 -7.29 8.18
CA ASN A 56 7.27 -8.40 8.28
C ASN A 56 7.78 -9.49 9.22
N SER A 57 6.87 -10.35 9.69
CA SER A 57 7.25 -11.56 10.41
C SER A 57 8.11 -12.47 9.54
N LYS A 58 9.08 -13.14 10.15
CA LYS A 58 9.91 -14.14 9.47
C LYS A 58 9.11 -15.36 9.01
N ASP A 59 7.98 -15.62 9.65
CA ASP A 59 7.08 -16.73 9.32
C ASP A 59 6.00 -16.32 8.31
N ALA A 60 6.01 -15.07 7.83
CA ALA A 60 5.03 -14.59 6.87
C ALA A 60 5.21 -15.29 5.51
N ASN A 61 4.11 -15.71 4.90
CA ASN A 61 4.16 -16.33 3.58
C ASN A 61 4.60 -15.31 2.52
N PRO A 62 5.70 -15.54 1.79
CA PRO A 62 6.19 -14.63 0.76
C PRO A 62 5.16 -14.28 -0.32
N LEU A 63 4.25 -15.20 -0.65
CA LEU A 63 3.17 -14.95 -1.61
C LEU A 63 2.19 -13.87 -1.12
N HIS A 64 1.94 -13.81 0.19
CA HIS A 64 1.11 -12.75 0.77
C HIS A 64 1.86 -11.42 0.78
N LEU A 65 3.18 -11.44 1.07
CA LEU A 65 4.00 -10.24 1.10
C LEU A 65 4.14 -9.60 -0.29
N SER A 66 4.17 -10.40 -1.36
CA SER A 66 4.28 -9.91 -2.73
C SER A 66 3.09 -9.06 -3.20
N VAL A 67 1.94 -9.15 -2.51
CA VAL A 67 0.74 -8.38 -2.82
C VAL A 67 0.37 -7.37 -1.73
N GLN A 68 1.25 -7.16 -0.75
CA GLN A 68 0.98 -6.28 0.39
C GLN A 68 0.81 -4.82 -0.04
N GLU A 69 1.62 -4.34 -0.97
CA GLU A 69 1.52 -2.97 -1.48
C GLU A 69 0.17 -2.73 -2.19
N PRO A 70 -0.24 -3.52 -3.22
CA PRO A 70 -1.55 -3.33 -3.84
C PRO A 70 -2.72 -3.58 -2.89
N LEU A 71 -2.58 -4.42 -1.86
CA LEU A 71 -3.58 -4.56 -0.80
C LEU A 71 -3.73 -3.24 -0.01
N GLY A 72 -2.63 -2.50 0.19
CA GLY A 72 -2.64 -1.18 0.82
C GLY A 72 -3.59 -0.21 0.12
N ASN A 73 -3.64 -0.21 -1.21
CA ASN A 73 -4.58 0.61 -1.99
C ASN A 73 -6.04 0.26 -1.68
N ALA A 74 -6.37 -1.03 -1.58
CA ALA A 74 -7.71 -1.48 -1.21
C ALA A 74 -8.08 -1.08 0.22
N VAL A 75 -7.16 -1.23 1.17
CA VAL A 75 -7.34 -0.83 2.58
C VAL A 75 -7.55 0.67 2.69
N HIS A 76 -6.72 1.47 2.03
CA HIS A 76 -6.83 2.94 2.03
C HIS A 76 -8.17 3.38 1.47
N THR A 77 -8.58 2.84 0.32
CA THR A 77 -9.86 3.19 -0.33
C THR A 77 -11.05 2.86 0.56
N MET A 78 -11.11 1.64 1.11
CA MET A 78 -12.23 1.21 1.94
C MET A 78 -12.24 1.86 3.34
N GLY A 79 -11.07 2.27 3.84
CA GLY A 79 -10.93 2.93 5.14
C GLY A 79 -11.22 4.44 5.10
N HIS A 80 -11.33 5.04 3.91
CA HIS A 80 -11.52 6.49 3.78
C HIS A 80 -12.90 6.96 4.28
N PHE A 81 -13.92 6.12 4.20
CA PHE A 81 -15.26 6.39 4.69
C PHE A 81 -15.77 5.27 5.61
N PRO A 82 -16.64 5.58 6.59
CA PRO A 82 -17.27 4.56 7.42
C PRO A 82 -18.24 3.71 6.59
N ILE A 83 -17.85 2.49 6.27
CA ILE A 83 -18.64 1.56 5.44
C ILE A 83 -19.36 0.47 6.25
N GLU A 84 -19.15 0.40 7.58
CA GLU A 84 -19.85 -0.56 8.44
C GLU A 84 -21.37 -0.43 8.29
N GLY A 85 -22.03 -1.54 8.02
CA GLY A 85 -23.47 -1.61 7.80
C GLY A 85 -23.98 -0.99 6.49
N LYS A 86 -23.09 -0.51 5.61
CA LYS A 86 -23.45 0.08 4.32
C LYS A 86 -23.45 -0.94 3.20
N ASP A 87 -24.25 -0.68 2.18
CA ASP A 87 -24.15 -1.40 0.92
C ASP A 87 -22.99 -0.78 0.11
N VAL A 88 -22.06 -1.62 -0.35
CA VAL A 88 -20.84 -1.22 -1.06
C VAL A 88 -20.82 -1.88 -2.42
N VAL A 89 -20.53 -1.11 -3.46
CA VAL A 89 -20.34 -1.61 -4.83
C VAL A 89 -18.88 -1.42 -5.21
N VAL A 90 -18.23 -2.51 -5.62
CA VAL A 90 -16.85 -2.49 -6.13
C VAL A 90 -16.91 -2.66 -7.64
N VAL A 91 -16.44 -1.65 -8.37
CA VAL A 91 -16.39 -1.67 -9.83
C VAL A 91 -15.00 -2.14 -10.26
N GLY A 92 -14.95 -3.31 -10.89
CA GLY A 92 -13.73 -3.98 -11.36
C GLY A 92 -13.38 -5.22 -10.54
N CYS A 93 -13.12 -6.33 -11.26
CA CYS A 93 -12.80 -7.64 -10.68
C CYS A 93 -11.32 -8.02 -10.86
N GLY A 94 -10.43 -7.03 -10.99
CA GLY A 94 -8.99 -7.23 -10.97
C GLY A 94 -8.48 -7.49 -9.55
N PRO A 95 -7.18 -7.73 -9.37
CA PRO A 95 -6.60 -8.05 -8.06
C PRO A 95 -6.97 -7.06 -6.95
N ILE A 96 -6.87 -5.75 -7.22
CA ILE A 96 -7.21 -4.71 -6.24
C ILE A 96 -8.72 -4.71 -5.92
N GLY A 97 -9.59 -4.89 -6.92
CA GLY A 97 -11.04 -4.99 -6.70
C GLY A 97 -11.41 -6.18 -5.83
N LEU A 98 -10.83 -7.35 -6.08
CA LEU A 98 -11.03 -8.55 -5.25
C LEU A 98 -10.52 -8.35 -3.81
N MET A 99 -9.38 -7.69 -3.64
CA MET A 99 -8.87 -7.27 -2.32
C MET A 99 -9.85 -6.29 -1.65
N GLY A 100 -10.39 -5.32 -2.41
CA GLY A 100 -11.39 -4.37 -1.94
C GLY A 100 -12.64 -5.04 -1.38
N VAL A 101 -13.16 -6.07 -2.06
CA VAL A 101 -14.30 -6.87 -1.56
C VAL A 101 -13.97 -7.53 -0.22
N ASN A 102 -12.77 -8.11 -0.09
CA ASN A 102 -12.34 -8.73 1.18
C ASN A 102 -12.19 -7.69 2.30
N VAL A 103 -11.62 -6.54 1.99
CA VAL A 103 -11.46 -5.43 2.96
C VAL A 103 -12.84 -4.88 3.36
N ALA A 104 -13.75 -4.66 2.41
CA ALA A 104 -15.10 -4.21 2.71
C ALA A 104 -15.84 -5.19 3.65
N LYS A 105 -15.68 -6.50 3.42
CA LYS A 105 -16.20 -7.54 4.33
C LYS A 105 -15.57 -7.45 5.71
N ALA A 106 -14.25 -7.27 5.80
CA ALA A 106 -13.54 -7.11 7.09
C ALA A 106 -14.00 -5.85 7.84
N TYR A 107 -14.34 -4.78 7.12
CA TYR A 107 -14.89 -3.54 7.67
C TYR A 107 -16.41 -3.60 7.89
N LYS A 108 -16.99 -4.82 7.84
CA LYS A 108 -18.39 -5.10 8.13
C LYS A 108 -19.38 -4.36 7.24
N ALA A 109 -19.04 -4.16 5.97
CA ALA A 109 -20.04 -3.74 4.99
C ALA A 109 -21.21 -4.74 5.00
N LYS A 110 -22.43 -4.25 4.82
CA LYS A 110 -23.66 -5.06 4.90
C LYS A 110 -23.80 -5.94 3.66
N LYS A 111 -23.51 -5.38 2.48
CA LYS A 111 -23.63 -6.05 1.19
C LYS A 111 -22.62 -5.48 0.22
#